data_2a2429cb621c7310f3d3256a3a1fecd3
#
_entry.id   2a2429cb621c7310f3d3256a3a1fecd3
#
_cell.length_a   1.000
_cell.length_b   1.000
_cell.length_c   1.000
_cell.angle_alpha   90.00
_cell.angle_beta   90.00
_cell.angle_gamma   90.00
#
_symmetry.space_group_name_H-M   'P 1'
#
loop_
_entity.id
_entity.type
_entity.pdbx_description
1 polymer ?
#
loop_
_entity_poly.entity_id
_entity_poly.type
_entity_poly.pdbx_seq_one_letter_code
_entity_poly.pdbx_strand_id
1 'polypeptide(L)'
;MSAQVSTSLKGRVAEVVLDRPEKHNVLDLGGWSALADAFDELSKNVDIGCVIIRGAGDRSFSTGSDISSFAAQRDTPEDARRYSEAITRGMNAVRECRHPTLGLIEGLCVGGGMEIAACCDVRICGQSSRFGAPINRLGLTMSHD
;
A
#
# COMPACT_ATOMS: atom_id res chain seq x y z
N MET A 1 3.58 -18.21 5.75
CA MET A 1 2.82 -16.95 5.87
C MET A 1 2.33 -16.60 4.48
N SER A 2 1.04 -16.28 4.30
CA SER A 2 0.54 -15.83 3.00
C SER A 2 1.22 -14.50 2.62
N ALA A 3 1.51 -14.32 1.34
CA ALA A 3 2.07 -13.08 0.84
C ALA A 3 1.07 -11.92 1.12
N GLN A 4 1.54 -10.82 1.69
CA GLN A 4 0.68 -9.64 1.99
C GLN A 4 0.38 -8.80 0.73
N VAL A 5 1.14 -9.03 -0.32
CA VAL A 5 0.97 -8.40 -1.63
C VAL A 5 1.07 -9.49 -2.67
N SER A 6 0.11 -9.54 -3.56
CA SER A 6 0.12 -10.45 -4.70
C SER A 6 -0.07 -9.69 -6.01
N THR A 7 0.44 -10.25 -7.10
CA THR A 7 0.34 -9.66 -8.43
C THR A 7 -0.24 -10.66 -9.41
N SER A 8 -1.02 -10.17 -10.34
CA SER A 8 -1.51 -10.95 -11.49
C SER A 8 -1.53 -10.10 -12.75
N LEU A 9 -1.50 -10.76 -13.91
CA LEU A 9 -1.52 -10.09 -15.20
C LEU A 9 -2.67 -10.66 -16.05
N LYS A 10 -3.53 -9.79 -16.56
CA LYS A 10 -4.61 -10.14 -17.47
C LYS A 10 -4.51 -9.28 -18.74
N GLY A 11 -4.01 -9.85 -19.79
CA GLY A 11 -3.66 -9.10 -20.99
C GLY A 11 -2.60 -8.04 -20.68
N ARG A 12 -2.92 -6.77 -20.89
CA ARG A 12 -2.04 -5.63 -20.58
C ARG A 12 -2.35 -4.93 -19.25
N VAL A 13 -3.25 -5.50 -18.46
CA VAL A 13 -3.63 -4.95 -17.14
C VAL A 13 -2.97 -5.81 -16.07
N ALA A 14 -2.10 -5.19 -15.27
CA ALA A 14 -1.57 -5.79 -14.06
C ALA A 14 -2.47 -5.44 -12.87
N GLU A 15 -2.67 -6.38 -11.98
CA GLU A 15 -3.38 -6.18 -10.71
C GLU A 15 -2.43 -6.44 -9.56
N VAL A 16 -2.36 -5.49 -8.63
CA VAL A 16 -1.67 -5.61 -7.33
C VAL A 16 -2.73 -5.67 -6.25
N VAL A 17 -2.70 -6.69 -5.43
CA VAL A 17 -3.67 -6.91 -4.34
C VAL A 17 -2.97 -6.84 -3.00
N LEU A 18 -3.45 -5.97 -2.13
CA LEU A 18 -3.08 -5.93 -0.71
C LEU A 18 -3.92 -7.02 -0.01
N ASP A 19 -3.28 -8.11 0.42
CA ASP A 19 -3.97 -9.38 0.71
C ASP A 19 -3.80 -9.83 2.17
N ARG A 20 -4.48 -9.09 3.05
CA ARG A 20 -4.72 -9.48 4.47
C ARG A 20 -6.11 -9.01 4.90
N PRO A 21 -7.19 -9.52 4.27
CA PRO A 21 -8.55 -9.02 4.50
C PRO A 21 -9.02 -9.17 5.96
N GLU A 22 -8.51 -10.15 6.70
CA GLU A 22 -8.80 -10.36 8.12
C GLU A 22 -8.24 -9.23 9.02
N LYS A 23 -7.22 -8.51 8.55
CA LYS A 23 -6.61 -7.35 9.21
C LYS A 23 -6.76 -6.05 8.42
N HIS A 24 -7.82 -5.91 7.62
CA HIS A 24 -8.06 -4.71 6.82
C HIS A 24 -6.90 -4.35 5.87
N ASN A 25 -6.22 -5.36 5.33
CA ASN A 25 -5.13 -5.24 4.35
C ASN A 25 -3.98 -4.35 4.83
N VAL A 26 -3.62 -4.45 6.14
CA VAL A 26 -2.44 -3.78 6.68
C VAL A 26 -1.15 -4.40 6.16
N LEU A 27 -0.09 -3.59 6.14
CA LEU A 27 1.25 -3.96 5.76
C LEU A 27 2.19 -3.84 6.97
N ASP A 28 2.94 -4.89 7.27
CA ASP A 28 4.11 -4.83 8.13
C ASP A 28 5.36 -4.48 7.32
N LEU A 29 6.55 -4.52 7.92
CA LEU A 29 7.82 -4.25 7.23
C LEU A 29 7.98 -5.07 5.95
N GLY A 30 7.64 -6.37 6.01
CA GLY A 30 7.70 -7.26 4.84
C GLY A 30 6.68 -6.90 3.78
N GLY A 31 5.47 -6.50 4.19
CA GLY A 31 4.40 -6.07 3.30
C GLY A 31 4.75 -4.78 2.55
N TRP A 32 5.33 -3.78 3.23
CA TRP A 32 5.82 -2.56 2.58
C TRP A 32 6.93 -2.84 1.56
N SER A 33 7.87 -3.73 1.91
CA SER A 33 8.93 -4.16 0.99
C SER A 33 8.36 -4.90 -0.22
N ALA A 34 7.40 -5.80 0.00
CA ALA A 34 6.75 -6.55 -1.07
C ALA A 34 5.94 -5.65 -2.01
N LEU A 35 5.32 -4.58 -1.48
CA LEU A 35 4.64 -3.57 -2.31
C LEU A 35 5.64 -2.90 -3.27
N ALA A 36 6.79 -2.46 -2.73
CA ALA A 36 7.83 -1.85 -3.54
C ALA A 36 8.34 -2.81 -4.63
N ASP A 37 8.69 -4.05 -4.23
CA ASP A 37 9.20 -5.06 -5.15
C ASP A 37 8.19 -5.37 -6.28
N ALA A 38 6.89 -5.41 -5.96
CA ALA A 38 5.83 -5.64 -6.93
C ALA A 38 5.79 -4.53 -8.00
N PHE A 39 5.80 -3.26 -7.60
CA PHE A 39 5.77 -2.14 -8.54
C PHE A 39 7.08 -1.97 -9.30
N ASP A 40 8.24 -2.22 -8.66
CA ASP A 40 9.55 -2.23 -9.31
C ASP A 40 9.60 -3.29 -10.42
N GLU A 41 9.05 -4.49 -10.17
CA GLU A 41 9.02 -5.57 -11.15
C GLU A 41 8.05 -5.28 -12.29
N LEU A 42 6.84 -4.80 -11.99
CA LEU A 42 5.86 -4.43 -13.01
C LEU A 42 6.38 -3.30 -13.92
N SER A 43 7.12 -2.35 -13.36
CA SER A 43 7.71 -1.24 -14.14
C SER A 43 8.74 -1.68 -15.17
N LYS A 44 9.33 -2.87 -15.04
CA LYS A 44 10.26 -3.44 -16.04
C LYS A 44 9.55 -4.06 -17.24
N ASN A 45 8.30 -4.45 -17.09
CA ASN A 45 7.53 -5.11 -18.14
C ASN A 45 6.88 -4.08 -19.08
N VAL A 46 7.44 -3.89 -20.24
CA VAL A 46 7.00 -2.89 -21.23
C VAL A 46 5.64 -3.20 -21.88
N ASP A 47 5.15 -4.42 -21.75
CA ASP A 47 3.88 -4.84 -22.34
C ASP A 47 2.66 -4.48 -21.49
N ILE A 48 2.88 -4.04 -20.24
CA ILE A 48 1.82 -3.57 -19.35
C ILE A 48 1.31 -2.21 -19.84
N GLY A 49 -0.01 -2.06 -19.86
CA GLY A 49 -0.69 -0.81 -20.22
C GLY A 49 -1.13 0.01 -19.02
N CYS A 50 -1.48 -0.67 -17.90
CA CYS A 50 -1.82 -0.03 -16.63
C CYS A 50 -1.68 -1.02 -15.47
N VAL A 51 -1.58 -0.47 -14.26
CA VAL A 51 -1.55 -1.23 -13.00
C VAL A 51 -2.75 -0.80 -12.15
N ILE A 52 -3.56 -1.78 -11.73
CA ILE A 52 -4.63 -1.57 -10.76
C ILE A 52 -4.13 -2.03 -9.40
N ILE A 53 -4.28 -1.21 -8.37
CA ILE A 53 -4.05 -1.61 -6.98
C ILE A 53 -5.37 -1.60 -6.21
N ARG A 54 -5.66 -2.68 -5.47
CA ARG A 54 -6.83 -2.83 -4.63
C ARG A 54 -6.55 -3.62 -3.36
N GLY A 55 -7.46 -3.57 -2.41
CA GLY A 55 -7.49 -4.49 -1.27
C GLY A 55 -8.15 -5.82 -1.63
N ALA A 56 -7.78 -6.89 -0.93
CA ALA A 56 -8.52 -8.14 -0.94
C ALA A 56 -9.84 -8.01 -0.16
N GLY A 57 -10.87 -8.67 -0.64
CA GLY A 57 -12.22 -8.56 -0.07
C GLY A 57 -12.89 -7.21 -0.40
N ASP A 58 -13.97 -6.93 0.35
CA ASP A 58 -14.84 -5.76 0.14
C ASP A 58 -14.87 -4.79 1.33
N ARG A 59 -14.18 -5.12 2.42
CA ARG A 59 -14.23 -4.35 3.67
C ARG A 59 -13.26 -3.18 3.70
N SER A 60 -12.15 -3.30 3.01
CA SER A 60 -11.08 -2.31 3.09
C SER A 60 -10.19 -2.35 1.86
N PHE A 61 -9.82 -1.20 1.36
CA PHE A 61 -8.65 -1.05 0.51
C PHE A 61 -7.39 -1.37 1.32
N SER A 62 -7.10 -0.56 2.33
CA SER A 62 -6.05 -0.79 3.33
C SER A 62 -6.19 0.18 4.49
N THR A 63 -5.78 -0.22 5.68
CA THR A 63 -5.63 0.66 6.84
C THR A 63 -4.17 0.98 7.17
N GLY A 64 -3.26 0.73 6.19
CA GLY A 64 -1.88 1.15 6.27
C GLY A 64 -0.99 0.18 7.05
N SER A 65 -0.12 0.71 7.90
CA SER A 65 0.84 -0.09 8.66
C SER A 65 0.19 -0.98 9.72
N ASP A 66 0.68 -2.22 9.87
CA ASP A 66 0.28 -3.13 10.95
C ASP A 66 0.84 -2.65 12.29
N ILE A 67 0.05 -1.87 13.03
CA ILE A 67 0.44 -1.33 14.34
C ILE A 67 0.78 -2.46 15.32
N SER A 68 0.17 -3.64 15.19
CA SER A 68 0.48 -4.78 16.06
C SER A 68 1.90 -5.31 15.89
N SER A 69 2.55 -4.99 14.78
CA SER A 69 3.95 -5.36 14.51
C SER A 69 4.98 -4.36 15.05
N PHE A 70 4.56 -3.16 15.49
CA PHE A 70 5.48 -2.07 15.85
C PHE A 70 6.42 -2.42 16.99
N ALA A 71 5.92 -3.10 18.04
CA ALA A 71 6.76 -3.51 19.17
C ALA A 71 7.91 -4.44 18.74
N ALA A 72 7.73 -5.24 17.69
CA ALA A 72 8.74 -6.16 17.20
C ALA A 72 9.59 -5.59 16.03
N GLN A 73 9.07 -4.58 15.32
CA GLN A 73 9.70 -4.10 14.08
C GLN A 73 10.15 -2.63 14.15
N ARG A 74 9.91 -1.95 15.28
CA ARG A 74 10.28 -0.55 15.53
C ARG A 74 10.78 -0.33 16.96
N ASP A 75 11.34 -1.36 17.59
CA ASP A 75 11.76 -1.31 18.99
C ASP A 75 13.00 -0.43 19.19
N THR A 76 13.88 -0.40 18.23
CA THR A 76 15.10 0.43 18.27
C THR A 76 15.02 1.58 17.25
N PRO A 77 15.80 2.66 17.42
CA PRO A 77 15.90 3.73 16.41
C PRO A 77 16.31 3.19 15.03
N GLU A 78 17.17 2.18 14.97
CA GLU A 78 17.60 1.51 13.75
C GLU A 78 16.41 0.80 13.06
N ASP A 79 15.64 0.03 13.82
CA ASP A 79 14.45 -0.65 13.32
C ASP A 79 13.38 0.35 12.85
N ALA A 80 13.17 1.42 13.61
CA ALA A 80 12.23 2.48 13.24
C ALA A 80 12.64 3.15 11.91
N ARG A 81 13.95 3.39 11.71
CA ARG A 81 14.47 3.95 10.45
C ARG A 81 14.24 2.97 9.30
N ARG A 82 14.61 1.69 9.46
CA ARG A 82 14.41 0.64 8.45
C ARG A 82 12.94 0.51 8.06
N TYR A 83 12.04 0.59 9.04
CA TYR A 83 10.60 0.54 8.78
C TYR A 83 10.12 1.76 7.98
N SER A 84 10.59 2.95 8.35
CA SER A 84 10.29 4.20 7.63
C SER A 84 10.80 4.18 6.19
N GLU A 85 12.03 3.68 5.98
CA GLU A 85 12.61 3.49 4.65
C GLU A 85 11.79 2.54 3.78
N ALA A 86 11.27 1.45 4.36
CA ALA A 86 10.41 0.52 3.64
C ALA A 86 9.07 1.16 3.22
N ILE A 87 8.44 1.96 4.10
CA ILE A 87 7.24 2.73 3.77
C ILE A 87 7.54 3.68 2.61
N THR A 88 8.60 4.49 2.75
CA THR A 88 9.00 5.48 1.73
C THR A 88 9.28 4.82 0.40
N ARG A 89 10.00 3.69 0.39
CA ARG A 89 10.27 2.92 -0.82
C ARG A 89 8.97 2.40 -1.44
N GLY A 90 8.04 1.85 -0.64
CA GLY A 90 6.75 1.38 -1.12
C GLY A 90 5.92 2.48 -1.78
N MET A 91 5.82 3.65 -1.12
CA MET A 91 5.12 4.82 -1.66
C MET A 91 5.75 5.32 -2.97
N ASN A 92 7.08 5.43 -2.99
CA ASN A 92 7.81 5.89 -4.17
C ASN A 92 7.63 4.92 -5.35
N ALA A 93 7.69 3.62 -5.12
CA ALA A 93 7.49 2.63 -6.17
C ALA A 93 6.11 2.72 -6.84
N VAL A 94 5.06 3.02 -6.06
CA VAL A 94 3.72 3.28 -6.61
C VAL A 94 3.72 4.58 -7.42
N ARG A 95 4.24 5.68 -6.84
CA ARG A 95 4.25 7.02 -7.46
C ARG A 95 5.07 7.09 -8.73
N GLU A 96 6.21 6.38 -8.75
CA GLU A 96 7.18 6.40 -9.85
C GLU A 96 6.99 5.23 -10.83
N CYS A 97 5.90 4.48 -10.67
CA CYS A 97 5.56 3.39 -11.58
C CYS A 97 5.55 3.90 -13.02
N ARG A 98 6.22 3.16 -13.91
CA ARG A 98 6.28 3.50 -15.34
C ARG A 98 4.92 3.54 -16.02
N HIS A 99 3.96 2.77 -15.50
CA HIS A 99 2.63 2.60 -16.07
C HIS A 99 1.62 3.44 -15.33
N PRO A 100 0.55 3.91 -16.01
CA PRO A 100 -0.58 4.51 -15.32
C PRO A 100 -1.08 3.61 -14.18
N THR A 101 -1.26 4.20 -13.01
CA THR A 101 -1.71 3.50 -11.81
C THR A 101 -3.12 3.90 -11.42
N LEU A 102 -3.95 2.90 -11.10
CA LEU A 102 -5.34 3.10 -10.70
C LEU A 102 -5.58 2.45 -9.33
N GLY A 103 -5.88 3.27 -8.33
CA GLY A 103 -6.38 2.81 -7.03
C GLY A 103 -7.87 2.49 -7.11
N LEU A 104 -8.23 1.20 -6.97
CA LEU A 104 -9.62 0.76 -6.90
C LEU A 104 -9.97 0.56 -5.41
N ILE A 105 -10.76 1.49 -4.87
CA ILE A 105 -10.94 1.65 -3.43
C ILE A 105 -12.34 1.21 -3.03
N GLU A 106 -12.41 0.20 -2.17
CA GLU A 106 -13.63 -0.25 -1.52
C GLU A 106 -13.44 -0.25 0.01
N GLY A 107 -14.47 0.18 0.75
CA GLY A 107 -14.46 0.18 2.22
C GLY A 107 -13.43 1.13 2.82
N LEU A 108 -12.68 0.68 3.83
CA LEU A 108 -11.75 1.53 4.58
C LEU A 108 -10.46 1.80 3.80
N CYS A 109 -10.10 3.07 3.70
CA CYS A 109 -8.87 3.56 3.11
C CYS A 109 -8.27 4.59 4.08
N VAL A 110 -7.44 4.12 5.03
CA VAL A 110 -7.04 4.88 6.22
C VAL A 110 -5.54 4.87 6.41
N GLY A 111 -4.99 5.96 6.94
CA GLY A 111 -3.55 6.09 7.23
C GLY A 111 -2.70 5.81 6.00
N GLY A 112 -1.70 4.93 6.11
CA GLY A 112 -0.85 4.52 4.99
C GLY A 112 -1.61 3.96 3.78
N GLY A 113 -2.83 3.42 3.98
CA GLY A 113 -3.70 3.02 2.87
C GLY A 113 -4.17 4.22 2.05
N MET A 114 -4.49 5.33 2.70
CA MET A 114 -4.84 6.58 2.02
C MET A 114 -3.62 7.19 1.32
N GLU A 115 -2.44 7.06 1.91
CA GLU A 115 -1.18 7.51 1.30
C GLU A 115 -0.84 6.71 0.04
N ILE A 116 -0.99 5.37 0.06
CA ILE A 116 -0.86 4.53 -1.14
C ILE A 116 -1.83 4.98 -2.23
N ALA A 117 -3.10 5.18 -1.87
CA ALA A 117 -4.12 5.63 -2.82
C ALA A 117 -3.79 7.02 -3.39
N ALA A 118 -3.20 7.92 -2.60
CA ALA A 118 -2.76 9.24 -3.05
C ALA A 118 -1.60 9.18 -4.04
N CYS A 119 -0.73 8.15 -3.95
CA CYS A 119 0.37 7.93 -4.87
C CYS A 119 -0.09 7.43 -6.27
N CYS A 120 -1.31 6.94 -6.41
CA CYS A 120 -1.85 6.51 -7.70
C CYS A 120 -2.21 7.71 -8.59
N ASP A 121 -2.12 7.55 -9.92
CA ASP A 121 -2.53 8.57 -10.88
C ASP A 121 -4.04 8.80 -10.87
N VAL A 122 -4.82 7.72 -10.82
CA VAL A 122 -6.29 7.74 -10.82
C VAL A 122 -6.82 6.95 -9.63
N ARG A 123 -7.90 7.43 -9.03
CA ARG A 123 -8.62 6.76 -7.95
C ARG A 123 -10.08 6.60 -8.31
N ILE A 124 -10.59 5.37 -8.17
CA ILE A 124 -12.02 5.07 -8.25
C ILE A 124 -12.42 4.50 -6.91
N CYS A 125 -13.43 5.09 -6.29
CA CYS A 125 -13.92 4.65 -4.99
C CYS A 125 -15.40 4.28 -5.03
N GLY A 126 -15.75 3.19 -4.37
CA GLY A 126 -17.12 2.79 -4.16
C GLY A 126 -17.84 3.69 -3.14
N GLN A 127 -19.16 3.62 -3.10
CA GLN A 127 -19.99 4.40 -2.16
C GLN A 127 -19.74 4.02 -0.69
N SER A 128 -19.24 2.79 -0.44
CA SER A 128 -18.87 2.29 0.89
C SER A 128 -17.58 2.89 1.41
N SER A 129 -16.78 3.55 0.58
CA SER A 129 -15.44 4.02 0.92
C SER A 129 -15.45 5.06 2.04
N ARG A 130 -14.52 4.88 2.99
CA ARG A 130 -14.29 5.79 4.12
C ARG A 130 -12.81 6.11 4.22
N PHE A 131 -12.50 7.38 4.29
CA PHE A 131 -11.13 7.90 4.28
C PHE A 131 -10.79 8.57 5.61
N GLY A 132 -9.54 8.47 6.03
CA GLY A 132 -9.04 9.14 7.22
C GLY A 132 -7.54 8.96 7.43
N ALA A 133 -6.92 9.95 8.05
CA ALA A 133 -5.52 9.92 8.47
C ALA A 133 -5.41 10.25 9.97
N PRO A 134 -5.74 9.28 10.88
CA PRO A 134 -5.83 9.54 12.32
C PRO A 134 -4.44 9.55 12.99
N ILE A 135 -3.43 10.14 12.36
CA ILE A 135 -2.03 10.17 12.81
C ILE A 135 -1.87 10.83 14.19
N ASN A 136 -2.66 11.85 14.47
CA ASN A 136 -2.65 12.54 15.77
C ASN A 136 -3.03 11.62 16.94
N ARG A 137 -3.82 10.59 16.72
CA ARG A 137 -4.17 9.58 17.74
C ARG A 137 -3.02 8.64 18.06
N LEU A 138 -2.04 8.55 17.16
CA LEU A 138 -0.85 7.72 17.29
C LEU A 138 0.38 8.52 17.75
N GLY A 139 0.22 9.84 18.00
CA GLY A 139 1.33 10.72 18.35
C GLY A 139 2.35 10.89 17.23
N LEU A 140 1.96 10.64 15.99
CA LEU A 140 2.81 10.78 14.81
C LEU A 140 2.66 12.17 14.20
N THR A 141 3.73 12.65 13.58
CA THR A 141 3.73 13.83 12.72
C THR A 141 4.02 13.41 11.30
N MET A 142 3.49 14.14 10.33
CA MET A 142 3.85 13.97 8.92
C MET A 142 4.92 14.99 8.55
N SER A 143 5.85 14.56 7.68
CA SER A 143 6.75 15.50 7.02
C SER A 143 5.95 16.42 6.10
N HIS A 144 6.49 17.61 5.90
CA HIS A 144 5.91 18.59 4.98
C HIS A 144 6.36 18.35 3.52
N ASP A 145 7.41 17.53 3.33
CA ASP A 145 8.08 17.30 2.05
C ASP A 145 7.37 16.26 1.17
#